data_002f11516e39a2d71b13409e59c4a1e5
#
_entry.id   002f11516e39a2d71b13409e59c4a1e5
#
_cell.length_a   1.000
_cell.length_b   1.000
_cell.length_c   1.000
_cell.angle_alpha   90.00
_cell.angle_beta   90.00
_cell.angle_gamma   90.00
#
_symmetry.space_group_name_H-M   'P 1'
#
loop_
_entity.id
_entity.type
_entity.pdbx_description
1 polymer ?
#
loop_
_entity_poly.entity_id
_entity_poly.type
_entity_poly.pdbx_seq_one_letter_code
_entity_poly.pdbx_strand_id
1 'polypeptide(L)'
;MKKVKIAKTIEKFIKKYDVHRDVRIYFSNKCWDYDSNGNKTIINNIKASDYFEYANNETISMSFEGRLYDVINSYYSSTIRDAWDELDFDGYYYELGHSWNLSFYKA
;
A
#
# COMPACT_ATOMS: atom_id res chain seq x y z
N MET A 1 8.29 13.69 -8.11
CA MET A 1 8.31 13.10 -6.74
C MET A 1 7.95 11.65 -6.82
N LYS A 2 8.95 10.80 -6.68
CA LYS A 2 8.76 9.35 -6.88
C LYS A 2 7.80 8.70 -5.89
N LYS A 3 7.85 9.12 -4.62
CA LYS A 3 6.97 8.55 -3.58
C LYS A 3 5.49 8.80 -3.89
N VAL A 4 5.16 10.03 -4.26
CA VAL A 4 3.77 10.38 -4.62
C VAL A 4 3.33 9.59 -5.85
N LYS A 5 4.21 9.42 -6.82
CA LYS A 5 3.91 8.65 -8.03
C LYS A 5 3.59 7.20 -7.70
N ILE A 6 4.39 6.59 -6.82
CA ILE A 6 4.15 5.21 -6.37
C ILE A 6 2.81 5.13 -5.64
N ALA A 7 2.56 6.07 -4.71
CA ALA A 7 1.30 6.10 -3.96
C ALA A 7 0.09 6.25 -4.89
N LYS A 8 0.20 7.08 -5.94
CA LYS A 8 -0.86 7.24 -6.92
C LYS A 8 -1.07 5.98 -7.77
N THR A 9 0.00 5.28 -8.09
CA THR A 9 -0.07 3.99 -8.80
C THR A 9 -0.85 2.97 -7.95
N ILE A 10 -0.54 2.90 -6.66
CA ILE A 10 -1.25 2.02 -5.73
C ILE A 10 -2.72 2.44 -5.63
N GLU A 11 -2.99 3.73 -5.45
CA GLU A 11 -4.36 4.24 -5.33
C GLU A 11 -5.19 3.90 -6.56
N LYS A 12 -4.62 4.10 -7.74
CA LYS A 12 -5.32 3.77 -8.99
C LYS A 12 -5.68 2.29 -9.06
N PHE A 13 -4.75 1.43 -8.65
CA PHE A 13 -4.97 -0.01 -8.65
C PHE A 13 -6.07 -0.42 -7.67
N ILE A 14 -5.97 0.02 -6.41
CA ILE A 14 -6.91 -0.41 -5.37
C ILE A 14 -8.33 0.09 -5.64
N LYS A 15 -8.48 1.24 -6.27
CA LYS A 15 -9.79 1.74 -6.68
C LYS A 15 -10.35 1.01 -7.89
N LYS A 16 -9.49 0.71 -8.87
CA LYS A 16 -9.91 0.00 -10.08
C LYS A 16 -10.49 -1.36 -9.76
N TYR A 17 -9.89 -2.07 -8.83
CA TYR A 17 -10.30 -3.42 -8.47
C TYR A 17 -11.17 -3.49 -7.21
N ASP A 18 -11.61 -2.34 -6.70
CA ASP A 18 -12.47 -2.24 -5.51
C ASP A 18 -11.87 -2.98 -4.30
N VAL A 19 -10.57 -2.78 -4.08
CA VAL A 19 -9.85 -3.37 -2.94
C VAL A 19 -9.23 -2.29 -2.03
N HIS A 20 -9.80 -1.08 -2.05
CA HIS A 20 -9.24 0.08 -1.35
C HIS A 20 -9.69 0.21 0.10
N ARG A 21 -10.63 -0.62 0.58
CA ARG A 21 -11.10 -0.53 1.96
C ARG A 21 -10.06 -1.07 2.93
N ASP A 22 -9.89 -0.38 4.06
CA ASP A 22 -8.94 -0.75 5.11
C ASP A 22 -7.50 -0.80 4.62
N VAL A 23 -7.12 0.16 3.76
CA VAL A 23 -5.77 0.31 3.23
C VAL A 23 -5.19 1.63 3.74
N ARG A 24 -3.93 1.59 4.18
CA ARG A 24 -3.19 2.78 4.57
C ARG A 24 -1.87 2.81 3.82
N ILE A 25 -1.54 3.98 3.25
CA ILE A 25 -0.30 4.21 2.53
C ILE A 25 0.46 5.32 3.24
N TYR A 26 1.63 4.99 3.79
CA TYR A 26 2.45 5.91 4.56
C TYR A 26 3.65 6.36 3.74
N PHE A 27 3.83 7.67 3.62
CA PHE A 27 5.00 8.26 2.98
C PHE A 27 5.12 9.73 3.32
N SER A 28 6.36 10.24 3.37
CA SER A 28 6.63 11.67 3.62
C SER A 28 5.95 12.22 4.88
N ASN A 29 5.98 11.44 5.97
CA ASN A 29 5.38 11.78 7.26
C ASN A 29 3.88 12.01 7.20
N LYS A 30 3.19 11.34 6.28
CA LYS A 30 1.73 11.39 6.16
C LYS A 30 1.20 10.02 5.79
N CYS A 31 -0.10 9.86 5.91
CA CYS A 31 -0.79 8.63 5.58
C CYS A 31 -2.03 8.93 4.74
N TRP A 32 -2.17 8.23 3.63
CA TRP A 32 -3.43 8.15 2.89
C TRP A 32 -4.20 6.99 3.49
N ASP A 33 -5.25 7.31 4.24
CA ASP A 33 -6.05 6.32 4.97
C ASP A 33 -7.38 6.09 4.25
N TYR A 34 -7.61 4.85 3.82
CA TYR A 34 -8.87 4.42 3.22
C TYR A 34 -9.59 3.58 4.26
N ASP A 35 -10.69 4.11 4.80
CA ASP A 35 -11.41 3.45 5.89
C ASP A 35 -12.21 2.23 5.42
N SER A 36 -12.99 1.64 6.32
CA SER A 36 -13.78 0.44 6.02
C SER A 36 -14.90 0.70 5.01
N ASN A 37 -15.23 1.97 4.76
CA ASN A 37 -16.19 2.37 3.73
C ASN A 37 -15.50 2.81 2.43
N GLY A 38 -14.16 2.82 2.41
CA GLY A 38 -13.39 3.24 1.25
C GLY A 38 -13.18 4.74 1.15
N ASN A 39 -13.52 5.51 2.19
CA ASN A 39 -13.35 6.95 2.20
C ASN A 39 -11.90 7.30 2.53
N LYS A 40 -11.30 8.15 1.70
CA LYS A 40 -9.90 8.56 1.86
C LYS A 40 -9.80 9.77 2.80
N THR A 41 -8.88 9.69 3.75
CA THR A 41 -8.47 10.80 4.61
C THR A 41 -6.96 10.90 4.56
N ILE A 42 -6.42 12.12 4.51
CA ILE A 42 -4.98 12.36 4.58
C ILE A 42 -4.64 12.76 6.01
N ILE A 43 -3.78 11.97 6.66
CA ILE A 43 -3.34 12.21 8.02
C ILE A 43 -1.89 12.68 7.98
N ASN A 44 -1.61 13.82 8.61
CA ASN A 44 -0.27 14.41 8.65
C ASN A 44 0.47 14.06 9.94
N ASN A 45 1.78 14.23 9.94
CA ASN A 45 2.65 14.01 11.10
C ASN A 45 2.54 12.59 11.66
N ILE A 46 2.60 11.62 10.77
CA ILE A 46 2.44 10.21 11.12
C ILE A 46 3.53 9.40 10.40
N LYS A 47 4.09 8.43 11.09
CA LYS A 47 5.11 7.53 10.53
C LYS A 47 4.64 6.09 10.65
N ALA A 48 4.93 5.31 9.61
CA ALA A 48 4.56 3.89 9.60
C ALA A 48 5.21 3.14 10.77
N SER A 49 6.45 3.47 11.13
CA SER A 49 7.16 2.82 12.24
C SER A 49 6.49 3.00 13.60
N ASP A 50 5.56 3.95 13.73
CA ASP A 50 4.79 4.12 14.96
C ASP A 50 3.65 3.09 15.08
N TYR A 51 3.37 2.35 14.01
CA TYR A 51 2.21 1.45 13.93
C TYR A 51 2.58 0.01 13.66
N PHE A 52 3.70 -0.27 13.03
CA PHE A 52 4.11 -1.65 12.76
C PHE A 52 5.61 -1.77 12.56
N GLU A 53 6.13 -2.96 12.83
CA GLU A 53 7.52 -3.31 12.61
C GLU A 53 7.82 -3.44 11.12
N TYR A 54 9.09 -3.39 10.78
CA TYR A 54 9.58 -3.53 9.39
C TYR A 54 9.11 -2.43 8.46
N ALA A 55 8.66 -1.30 9.02
CA ALA A 55 8.27 -0.15 8.24
C ALA A 55 9.49 0.59 7.70
N ASN A 56 9.36 1.14 6.52
CA ASN A 56 10.39 1.99 5.91
C ASN A 56 9.87 3.41 5.79
N ASN A 57 10.30 4.29 6.71
CA ASN A 57 9.86 5.69 6.71
C ASN A 57 10.50 6.53 5.62
N GLU A 58 11.56 6.05 4.98
CA GLU A 58 12.26 6.79 3.93
C GLU A 58 11.64 6.61 2.55
N THR A 59 10.85 5.58 2.37
CA THR A 59 10.13 5.32 1.13
C THR A 59 8.63 5.27 1.39
N ILE A 60 7.99 4.18 1.02
CA ILE A 60 6.57 3.96 1.24
C ILE A 60 6.42 2.67 2.03
N SER A 61 5.54 2.72 3.02
CA SER A 61 5.06 1.52 3.69
C SER A 61 3.54 1.54 3.65
N MET A 62 2.93 0.38 3.63
CA MET A 62 1.47 0.30 3.63
C MET A 62 0.98 -0.86 4.46
N SER A 63 -0.23 -0.71 4.98
CA SER A 63 -0.95 -1.76 5.68
C SER A 63 -2.27 -2.01 4.98
N PHE A 64 -2.75 -3.26 5.04
CA PHE A 64 -3.97 -3.66 4.36
C PHE A 64 -4.59 -4.82 5.12
N GLU A 65 -5.84 -4.63 5.53
CA GLU A 65 -6.59 -5.63 6.30
C GLU A 65 -7.88 -6.06 5.61
N GLY A 66 -8.25 -5.39 4.51
CA GLY A 66 -9.42 -5.71 3.73
C GLY A 66 -9.11 -6.63 2.55
N ARG A 67 -9.76 -6.40 1.42
CA ARG A 67 -9.62 -7.24 0.23
C ARG A 67 -8.21 -7.25 -0.36
N LEU A 68 -7.47 -6.16 -0.21
CA LEU A 68 -6.09 -6.13 -0.70
C LEU A 68 -5.24 -7.17 0.03
N TYR A 69 -5.50 -7.43 1.31
CA TYR A 69 -4.86 -8.52 2.03
C TYR A 69 -5.05 -9.85 1.29
N ASP A 70 -6.28 -10.14 0.89
CA ASP A 70 -6.59 -11.38 0.19
C ASP A 70 -5.91 -11.45 -1.17
N VAL A 71 -5.84 -10.34 -1.89
CA VAL A 71 -5.16 -10.28 -3.19
C VAL A 71 -3.66 -10.54 -3.03
N ILE A 72 -2.99 -9.83 -2.13
CA ILE A 72 -1.54 -9.92 -1.95
C ILE A 72 -1.14 -11.29 -1.42
N ASN A 73 -1.96 -11.90 -0.57
CA ASN A 73 -1.69 -13.22 -0.02
C ASN A 73 -2.29 -14.36 -0.85
N SER A 74 -2.79 -14.05 -2.03
CA SER A 74 -3.29 -15.02 -3.01
C SER A 74 -4.53 -15.81 -2.55
N TYR A 75 -5.37 -15.20 -1.72
CA TYR A 75 -6.60 -15.83 -1.25
C TYR A 75 -7.85 -15.41 -2.01
N TYR A 76 -7.73 -14.52 -2.98
CA TYR A 76 -8.92 -13.95 -3.63
C TYR A 76 -8.91 -14.21 -5.13
N SER A 77 -8.17 -13.48 -5.93
CA SER A 77 -8.21 -13.57 -7.38
C SER A 77 -6.79 -13.61 -7.95
N SER A 78 -6.49 -14.67 -8.71
CA SER A 78 -5.19 -14.75 -9.38
C SER A 78 -5.06 -13.67 -10.46
N THR A 79 -6.15 -13.30 -11.12
CA THR A 79 -6.14 -12.24 -12.14
C THR A 79 -5.77 -10.89 -11.54
N ILE A 80 -6.38 -10.53 -10.40
CA ILE A 80 -6.06 -9.28 -9.71
C ILE A 80 -4.65 -9.33 -9.12
N ARG A 81 -4.22 -10.47 -8.60
CA ARG A 81 -2.86 -10.65 -8.09
C ARG A 81 -1.84 -10.46 -9.21
N ASP A 82 -2.09 -11.03 -10.38
CA ASP A 82 -1.20 -10.86 -11.54
C ASP A 82 -1.13 -9.39 -11.96
N ALA A 83 -2.26 -8.69 -11.94
CA ALA A 83 -2.29 -7.25 -12.24
C ALA A 83 -1.48 -6.44 -11.22
N TRP A 84 -1.52 -6.84 -9.94
CA TRP A 84 -0.68 -6.22 -8.90
C TRP A 84 0.80 -6.44 -9.19
N ASP A 85 1.19 -7.66 -9.54
CA ASP A 85 2.58 -8.01 -9.83
C ASP A 85 3.11 -7.32 -11.09
N GLU A 86 2.23 -6.90 -12.00
CA GLU A 86 2.60 -6.20 -13.24
C GLU A 86 2.72 -4.69 -13.07
N LEU A 87 2.41 -4.14 -11.89
CA LEU A 87 2.51 -2.70 -11.67
C LEU A 87 3.96 -2.24 -11.75
N ASP A 88 4.16 -1.09 -12.39
CA ASP A 88 5.46 -0.45 -12.48
C ASP A 88 5.63 0.52 -11.31
N PHE A 89 6.53 0.20 -10.41
CA PHE A 89 6.84 1.04 -9.25
C PHE A 89 8.08 1.91 -9.46
N ASP A 90 8.41 2.20 -10.70
CA ASP A 90 9.43 3.19 -11.07
C ASP A 90 10.80 2.92 -10.41
N GLY A 91 11.27 1.67 -10.53
CA GLY A 91 12.57 1.28 -9.98
C GLY A 91 12.54 0.89 -8.50
N TYR A 92 11.36 0.77 -7.92
CA TYR A 92 11.20 0.28 -6.55
C TYR A 92 10.60 -1.12 -6.57
N TYR A 93 10.88 -1.88 -5.52
CA TYR A 93 10.25 -3.18 -5.29
C TYR A 93 9.70 -3.21 -3.87
N TYR A 94 8.79 -4.12 -3.58
CA TYR A 94 8.24 -4.24 -2.24
C TYR A 94 8.63 -5.57 -1.60
N GLU A 95 8.63 -5.57 -0.26
CA GLU A 95 8.78 -6.78 0.55
C GLU A 95 7.72 -6.76 1.64
N LEU A 96 7.13 -7.92 1.92
CA LEU A 96 6.19 -8.07 3.02
C LEU A 96 6.95 -8.07 4.35
N GLY A 97 6.47 -7.29 5.31
CA GLY A 97 6.91 -7.38 6.70
C GLY A 97 6.11 -8.48 7.40
N HIS A 98 4.84 -8.19 7.66
CA HIS A 98 3.85 -9.19 8.06
C HIS A 98 2.92 -9.46 6.88
N SER A 99 1.99 -10.40 7.02
CA SER A 99 1.05 -10.70 5.94
C SER A 99 0.13 -9.51 5.59
N TRP A 100 0.00 -8.54 6.50
CA TRP A 100 -0.90 -7.39 6.37
C TRP A 100 -0.17 -6.06 6.13
N ASN A 101 1.16 -6.07 5.94
CA ASN A 101 1.91 -4.86 5.62
C ASN A 101 3.07 -5.15 4.68
N LEU A 102 3.49 -4.13 3.97
CA LEU A 102 4.67 -4.20 3.10
C LEU A 102 5.36 -2.84 3.07
N SER A 103 6.61 -2.86 2.64
CA SER A 103 7.39 -1.64 2.45
C SER A 103 8.10 -1.69 1.10
N PHE A 104 8.31 -0.51 0.52
CA PHE A 104 8.99 -0.35 -0.75
C PHE A 104 10.45 0.02 -0.54
N TYR A 105 11.30 -0.53 -1.38
CA TYR A 105 12.74 -0.31 -1.36
C TYR A 105 13.22 0.03 -2.76
N LYS A 106 14.26 0.84 -2.82
CA LYS A 106 14.87 1.19 -4.11
C LYS A 106 15.65 0.00 -4.64
N ALA A 107 15.37 -0.37 -5.86
CA ALA A 107 16.07 -1.46 -6.53
C ALA A 107 17.51 -1.07 -6.90
#